data_33d09061ffe6614c27c931ef1f4b85f7
#
_entry.id   33d09061ffe6614c27c931ef1f4b85f7
#
_cell.length_a   1.000
_cell.length_b   1.000
_cell.length_c   1.000
_cell.angle_alpha   90.00
_cell.angle_beta   90.00
_cell.angle_gamma   90.00
#
_symmetry.space_group_name_H-M   'P 1'
#
loop_
_entity.id
_entity.type
_entity.pdbx_description
1 polymer ?
#
loop_
_entity_poly.entity_id
_entity_poly.type
_entity_poly.pdbx_seq_one_letter_code
_entity_poly.pdbx_strand_id
1 'polypeptide(L)'
;MCDYADIVLSNFKTPLGLLTARLFQTLYPPRPEFQGRQVVAVSNSRDYLFLRRFRYIFREKRETEKNALDAEGKELDGVQGIRAGLQELGPRFTMKLRRVDKGIGKAGSEGPDAQQWEWKAKMEKKRTLFNI
;
A
#
# COMPACT_ATOMS: atom_id res chain seq x y z
N MET A 1 23.43 7.57 -5.12
CA MET A 1 22.49 6.56 -5.66
C MET A 1 21.17 6.77 -4.98
N CYS A 2 20.11 7.09 -5.69
CA CYS A 2 18.79 7.25 -5.09
C CYS A 2 18.21 5.86 -4.84
N ASP A 3 18.18 5.44 -3.59
CA ASP A 3 17.50 4.22 -3.20
C ASP A 3 15.98 4.46 -3.24
N TYR A 4 15.35 3.95 -4.27
CA TYR A 4 13.90 4.00 -4.39
C TYR A 4 13.27 2.98 -3.44
N ALA A 5 12.21 3.41 -2.77
CA ALA A 5 11.42 2.49 -1.96
C ALA A 5 10.49 1.67 -2.85
N ASP A 6 10.32 0.41 -2.53
CA ASP A 6 9.28 -0.42 -3.12
C ASP A 6 7.92 -0.10 -2.51
N ILE A 7 6.85 -0.29 -3.27
CA ILE A 7 5.50 -0.09 -2.76
C ILE A 7 4.78 -1.43 -2.54
N VAL A 8 4.13 -1.56 -1.40
CA VAL A 8 3.23 -2.67 -1.09
C VAL A 8 1.83 -2.13 -0.86
N LEU A 9 0.90 -2.60 -1.66
CA LEU A 9 -0.50 -2.21 -1.63
C LEU A 9 -1.35 -3.36 -1.11
N SER A 10 -2.16 -3.11 -0.10
CA SER A 10 -2.97 -4.16 0.52
C SER A 10 -4.42 -3.74 0.72
N ASN A 11 -5.32 -4.71 0.57
CA ASN A 11 -6.74 -4.60 0.84
C ASN A 11 -7.53 -3.63 -0.07
N PHE A 12 -7.10 -3.44 -1.31
CA PHE A 12 -7.83 -2.71 -2.33
C PHE A 12 -8.68 -3.69 -3.16
N LYS A 13 -9.97 -3.77 -2.89
CA LYS A 13 -10.86 -4.79 -3.46
C LYS A 13 -11.92 -4.23 -4.39
N THR A 14 -12.29 -2.97 -4.25
CA THR A 14 -13.32 -2.32 -5.07
C THR A 14 -12.73 -1.72 -6.34
N PRO A 15 -13.52 -1.42 -7.38
CA PRO A 15 -13.02 -0.71 -8.56
C PRO A 15 -12.36 0.63 -8.25
N LEU A 16 -12.96 1.41 -7.32
CA LEU A 16 -12.37 2.66 -6.85
C LEU A 16 -11.07 2.44 -6.09
N GLY A 17 -11.02 1.41 -5.24
CA GLY A 17 -9.82 1.00 -4.52
C GLY A 17 -8.69 0.61 -5.45
N LEU A 18 -8.98 -0.17 -6.50
CA LEU A 18 -7.99 -0.55 -7.50
C LEU A 18 -7.47 0.65 -8.29
N LEU A 19 -8.33 1.61 -8.62
CA LEU A 19 -7.92 2.85 -9.26
C LEU A 19 -6.98 3.64 -8.35
N THR A 20 -7.33 3.78 -7.07
CA THR A 20 -6.51 4.46 -6.06
C THR A 20 -5.15 3.77 -5.89
N ALA A 21 -5.14 2.45 -5.83
CA ALA A 21 -3.91 1.66 -5.75
C ALA A 21 -3.00 1.90 -6.96
N ARG A 22 -3.56 1.95 -8.17
CA ARG A 22 -2.80 2.27 -9.39
C ARG A 22 -2.21 3.67 -9.35
N LEU A 23 -2.94 4.66 -8.85
CA LEU A 23 -2.43 6.03 -8.69
C LEU A 23 -1.22 6.06 -7.74
N PHE A 24 -1.29 5.35 -6.62
CA PHE A 24 -0.13 5.20 -5.73
C PHE A 24 1.03 4.48 -6.38
N GLN A 25 0.75 3.43 -7.15
CA GLN A 25 1.78 2.68 -7.85
C GLN A 25 2.58 3.54 -8.84
N THR A 26 1.96 4.53 -9.47
CA THR A 26 2.66 5.44 -10.40
C THR A 26 3.69 6.34 -9.74
N LEU A 27 3.64 6.52 -8.42
CA LEU A 27 4.60 7.32 -7.67
C LEU A 27 5.92 6.58 -7.39
N TYR A 28 5.98 5.29 -7.68
CA TYR A 28 7.11 4.42 -7.38
C TYR A 28 7.61 3.73 -8.65
N PRO A 29 8.87 3.25 -8.68
CA PRO A 29 9.39 2.55 -9.83
C PRO A 29 8.55 1.30 -10.18
N PRO A 30 8.31 1.01 -11.46
CA PRO A 30 7.53 -0.16 -11.87
C PRO A 30 8.26 -1.48 -11.62
N ARG A 31 9.57 -1.43 -11.46
CA ARG A 31 10.40 -2.59 -11.12
C ARG A 31 10.97 -2.41 -9.71
N PRO A 32 10.73 -3.36 -8.80
CA PRO A 32 11.27 -3.27 -7.46
C PRO A 32 12.80 -3.37 -7.48
N GLU A 33 13.45 -2.46 -6.76
CA GLU A 33 14.89 -2.48 -6.53
C GLU A 33 15.17 -2.90 -5.10
N PHE A 34 15.44 -4.17 -4.90
CA PHE A 34 15.67 -4.73 -3.56
C PHE A 34 16.97 -4.27 -2.90
N GLN A 35 17.81 -3.56 -3.60
CA GLN A 35 19.08 -3.05 -3.07
C GLN A 35 18.89 -1.97 -1.99
N GLY A 36 17.90 -1.10 -2.14
CA GLY A 36 17.62 -0.01 -1.21
C GLY A 36 17.03 -0.45 0.13
N ARG A 37 16.50 -1.66 0.22
CA ARG A 37 15.91 -2.23 1.44
C ARG A 37 14.84 -1.39 2.12
N GLN A 38 14.17 -0.55 1.34
CA GLN A 38 13.08 0.30 1.83
C GLN A 38 11.76 -0.11 1.18
N VAL A 39 10.71 -0.04 1.96
CA VAL A 39 9.35 -0.35 1.50
C VAL A 39 8.35 0.64 2.06
N VAL A 40 7.45 1.09 1.21
CA VAL A 40 6.29 1.89 1.61
C VAL A 40 5.05 1.00 1.53
N ALA A 41 4.40 0.80 2.66
CA ALA A 41 3.16 0.04 2.74
C ALA A 41 1.97 1.00 2.76
N VAL A 42 1.05 0.81 1.84
CA VAL A 42 -0.26 1.50 1.83
C VAL A 42 -1.34 0.45 1.99
N SER A 43 -2.06 0.53 3.09
CA SER A 43 -3.08 -0.42 3.48
C SER A 43 -4.44 0.28 3.57
N ASN A 44 -5.46 -0.28 2.96
CA ASN A 44 -6.83 0.19 3.10
C ASN A 44 -7.53 -0.53 4.24
N SER A 45 -8.14 0.22 5.13
CA SER A 45 -9.01 -0.30 6.19
C SER A 45 -10.19 0.64 6.39
N ARG A 46 -11.40 0.16 6.11
CA ARG A 46 -12.65 0.93 6.25
C ARG A 46 -12.61 2.30 5.57
N ASP A 47 -12.14 2.34 4.32
CA ASP A 47 -11.98 3.55 3.51
C ASP A 47 -10.90 4.54 3.98
N TYR A 48 -10.14 4.20 5.01
CA TYR A 48 -8.94 4.92 5.39
C TYR A 48 -7.71 4.24 4.82
N LEU A 49 -6.80 5.04 4.31
CA LEU A 49 -5.53 4.60 3.75
C LEU A 49 -4.41 4.88 4.76
N PHE A 50 -3.78 3.83 5.22
CA PHE A 50 -2.67 3.92 6.18
C PHE A 50 -1.36 3.78 5.42
N LEU A 51 -0.55 4.83 5.44
CA LEU A 51 0.78 4.83 4.84
C LEU A 51 1.83 4.70 5.92
N ARG A 52 2.75 3.75 5.73
CA ARG A 52 3.92 3.54 6.58
C ARG A 52 5.13 3.27 5.73
N ARG A 53 6.28 3.75 6.14
CA ARG A 53 7.56 3.49 5.50
C ARG A 53 8.45 2.68 6.42
N PHE A 54 9.01 1.61 5.89
CA PHE A 54 9.88 0.70 6.61
C PHE A 54 11.21 0.52 5.89
N ARG A 55 12.20 0.13 6.66
CA ARG A 55 13.41 -0.50 6.18
C ARG A 55 13.40 -1.96 6.61
N TYR A 56 13.71 -2.89 5.71
CA TYR A 56 13.88 -4.28 6.07
C TYR A 56 15.35 -4.63 6.19
N ILE A 57 15.67 -5.44 7.17
CA ILE A 57 17.01 -5.90 7.51
C ILE A 57 16.95 -7.41 7.55
N PHE A 58 17.87 -8.07 6.84
CA PHE A 58 18.04 -9.51 6.95
C PHE A 58 18.98 -9.81 8.11
N ARG A 59 18.58 -10.73 8.95
CA ARG A 59 19.37 -11.23 10.07
C ARG A 59 19.37 -12.75 10.12
N GLU A 60 20.33 -13.33 10.79
CA GLU A 60 20.35 -14.76 11.05
C GLU A 60 19.19 -15.14 11.99
N LYS A 61 18.64 -16.31 11.73
CA LYS A 61 17.59 -16.88 12.56
C LYS A 61 18.16 -17.26 13.91
N ARG A 62 17.48 -16.90 15.00
CA ARG A 62 17.78 -17.38 16.34
C ARG A 62 17.31 -18.81 16.50
N GLU A 63 18.00 -19.60 17.32
CA GLU A 63 17.66 -21.01 17.57
C GLU A 63 16.23 -21.22 18.12
N THR A 64 15.71 -20.23 18.82
CA THR A 64 14.36 -20.24 19.41
C THR A 64 13.24 -19.91 18.42
N GLU A 65 13.57 -19.47 17.21
CA GLU A 65 12.59 -19.05 16.21
C GLU A 65 12.15 -20.22 15.32
N LYS A 66 10.85 -20.30 15.07
CA LYS A 66 10.29 -21.29 14.15
C LYS A 66 10.65 -20.96 12.70
N ASN A 67 10.72 -22.01 11.86
CA ASN A 67 10.91 -21.85 10.44
C ASN A 67 9.74 -21.08 9.80
N ALA A 68 10.02 -20.37 8.70
CA ALA A 68 8.97 -19.74 7.92
C ALA A 68 8.05 -20.82 7.31
N LEU A 69 6.75 -20.57 7.34
CA LEU A 69 5.74 -21.45 6.77
C LEU A 69 5.22 -20.84 5.46
N ASP A 70 4.92 -21.73 4.51
CA ASP A 70 4.18 -21.31 3.30
C ASP A 70 2.68 -21.11 3.61
N ALA A 71 1.89 -20.74 2.58
CA ALA A 71 0.46 -20.54 2.72
C ALA A 71 -0.32 -21.82 3.15
N GLU A 72 0.31 -22.99 3.01
CA GLU A 72 -0.25 -24.29 3.33
C GLU A 72 0.20 -24.80 4.71
N GLY A 73 1.03 -24.04 5.41
CA GLY A 73 1.54 -24.37 6.73
C GLY A 73 2.76 -25.30 6.74
N LYS A 74 3.38 -25.51 5.58
CA LYS A 74 4.58 -26.31 5.43
C LYS A 74 5.85 -25.47 5.60
N GLU A 75 6.86 -26.03 6.24
CA GLU A 75 8.14 -25.33 6.41
C GLU A 75 8.85 -25.10 5.06
N LEU A 76 9.32 -23.86 4.86
CA LEU A 76 10.09 -23.49 3.66
C LEU A 76 11.56 -23.84 3.85
N ASP A 77 12.03 -24.85 3.12
CA ASP A 77 13.40 -25.35 3.23
C ASP A 77 14.48 -24.37 2.74
N GLY A 78 14.13 -23.44 1.83
CA GLY A 78 15.06 -22.48 1.25
C GLY A 78 15.37 -21.23 2.08
N VAL A 79 14.68 -21.01 3.20
CA VAL A 79 14.78 -19.80 4.04
C VAL A 79 15.31 -20.11 5.45
N GLN A 80 15.88 -21.29 5.63
CA GLN A 80 16.48 -21.71 6.89
C GLN A 80 17.67 -20.81 7.22
N GLY A 81 17.62 -20.13 8.35
CA GLY A 81 18.71 -19.31 8.88
C GLY A 81 18.60 -17.80 8.61
N ILE A 82 17.69 -17.32 7.75
CA ILE A 82 17.52 -15.90 7.46
C ILE A 82 16.13 -15.42 7.87
N ARG A 83 16.07 -14.32 8.60
CA ARG A 83 14.84 -13.63 8.98
C ARG A 83 14.87 -12.17 8.54
N ALA A 84 13.73 -11.65 8.12
CA ALA A 84 13.57 -10.24 7.84
C ALA A 84 13.04 -9.51 9.08
N GLY A 85 13.75 -8.49 9.50
CA GLY A 85 13.29 -7.54 10.50
C GLY A 85 12.79 -6.26 9.81
N LEU A 86 11.69 -5.70 10.28
CA LEU A 86 11.16 -4.43 9.80
C LEU A 86 11.42 -3.34 10.84
N GLN A 87 11.98 -2.22 10.38
CA GLN A 87 12.16 -1.02 11.17
C GLN A 87 11.38 0.12 10.53
N GLU A 88 10.43 0.70 11.26
CA GLU A 88 9.66 1.84 10.78
C GLU A 88 10.54 3.10 10.76
N LEU A 89 10.59 3.74 9.59
CA LEU A 89 11.39 4.96 9.40
C LEU A 89 10.54 6.24 9.46
N GLY A 90 9.22 6.13 9.24
CA GLY A 90 8.37 7.27 8.94
C GLY A 90 8.57 7.79 7.49
N PRO A 91 7.67 8.61 6.97
CA PRO A 91 6.47 9.10 7.66
C PRO A 91 5.42 8.02 7.88
N ARG A 92 4.51 8.31 8.82
CA ARG A 92 3.36 7.48 9.12
C ARG A 92 2.13 8.38 9.19
N PHE A 93 1.18 8.19 8.31
CA PHE A 93 -0.03 9.00 8.29
C PHE A 93 -1.22 8.24 7.73
N THR A 94 -2.40 8.77 8.02
CA THR A 94 -3.67 8.25 7.54
C THR A 94 -4.28 9.23 6.55
N MET A 95 -4.77 8.69 5.44
CA MET A 95 -5.44 9.46 4.39
C MET A 95 -6.88 8.98 4.23
N LYS A 96 -7.73 9.87 3.78
CA LYS A 96 -9.07 9.53 3.32
C LYS A 96 -9.29 10.11 1.93
N LEU A 97 -9.66 9.26 0.98
CA LEU A 97 -9.98 9.71 -0.36
C LEU A 97 -11.26 10.54 -0.32
N ARG A 98 -11.20 11.75 -0.84
CA ARG A 98 -12.34 12.68 -0.87
C ARG A 98 -12.91 12.87 -2.25
N ARG A 99 -12.05 12.91 -3.26
CA ARG A 99 -12.46 13.18 -4.64
C ARG A 99 -11.46 12.58 -5.62
N VAL A 100 -11.97 12.13 -6.73
CA VAL A 100 -11.18 11.71 -7.90
C VAL A 100 -11.73 12.44 -9.12
N ASP A 101 -10.86 13.15 -9.80
CA ASP A 101 -11.18 13.86 -11.04
C ASP A 101 -10.45 13.21 -12.23
N LYS A 102 -11.05 13.32 -13.40
CA LYS A 102 -10.40 12.91 -14.65
C LYS A 102 -9.55 14.07 -15.18
N GLY A 103 -8.31 13.76 -15.54
CA GLY A 103 -7.41 14.73 -16.15
C GLY A 103 -6.76 15.70 -15.18
N ILE A 104 -5.88 16.52 -15.71
CA ILE A 104 -5.09 17.51 -14.97
C ILE A 104 -5.45 18.88 -15.52
N GLY A 105 -6.14 19.71 -14.70
CA GLY A 105 -6.18 21.14 -14.75
C GLY A 105 -6.23 21.87 -16.10
N LYS A 106 -6.82 21.27 -17.16
CA LYS A 106 -7.09 22.00 -18.39
C LYS A 106 -8.48 22.61 -18.34
N ALA A 107 -8.62 23.80 -18.91
CA ALA A 107 -9.93 24.38 -19.17
C ALA A 107 -10.81 23.36 -19.90
N GLY A 108 -11.95 23.00 -19.33
CA GLY A 108 -12.84 21.94 -19.83
C GLY A 108 -12.76 20.61 -19.10
N SER A 109 -11.71 20.36 -18.30
CA SER A 109 -11.64 19.22 -17.37
C SER A 109 -12.09 19.59 -15.95
N GLU A 110 -12.43 20.85 -15.75
CA GLU A 110 -12.99 21.35 -14.51
C GLU A 110 -14.52 21.36 -14.62
N GLY A 111 -15.19 20.82 -13.63
CA GLY A 111 -16.64 20.81 -13.58
C GLY A 111 -17.23 19.44 -13.25
N PRO A 112 -18.56 19.31 -13.26
CA PRO A 112 -19.25 18.06 -12.92
C PRO A 112 -18.86 16.88 -13.80
N ASP A 113 -18.56 17.11 -15.07
CA ASP A 113 -18.19 16.08 -16.05
C ASP A 113 -16.75 15.56 -15.85
N ALA A 114 -15.88 16.34 -15.21
CA ALA A 114 -14.52 15.92 -14.85
C ALA A 114 -14.49 15.08 -13.56
N GLN A 115 -15.51 15.20 -12.73
CA GLN A 115 -15.59 14.47 -11.47
C GLN A 115 -15.88 13.00 -11.71
N GLN A 116 -14.96 12.15 -11.29
CA GLN A 116 -15.13 10.70 -11.36
C GLN A 116 -15.77 10.13 -10.10
N TRP A 117 -15.41 10.65 -8.95
CA TRP A 117 -15.91 10.22 -7.67
C TRP A 117 -15.73 11.29 -6.59
N GLU A 118 -16.70 11.41 -5.69
CA GLU A 118 -16.66 12.29 -4.53
C GLU A 118 -17.27 11.61 -3.30
N TRP A 119 -16.60 11.75 -2.17
CA TRP A 119 -17.12 11.27 -0.90
C TRP A 119 -18.28 12.14 -0.41
N LYS A 120 -19.34 11.48 0.09
CA LYS A 120 -20.50 12.14 0.67
C LYS A 120 -20.74 11.62 2.10
N ALA A 121 -21.16 12.50 3.01
CA ALA A 121 -21.34 12.17 4.43
C ALA A 121 -22.31 10.99 4.68
N LYS A 122 -23.32 10.81 3.83
CA LYS A 122 -24.24 9.67 3.94
C LYS A 122 -23.59 8.30 3.67
N MET A 123 -22.42 8.26 3.07
CA MET A 123 -21.67 7.01 2.84
C MET A 123 -21.08 6.43 4.14
N GLU A 124 -20.82 7.25 5.15
CA GLU A 124 -20.35 6.79 6.46
C GLU A 124 -21.36 5.96 7.24
N LYS A 125 -22.64 6.17 6.97
CA LYS A 125 -23.72 5.47 7.66
C LYS A 125 -23.91 4.02 7.19
N LYS A 126 -23.35 3.68 6.02
CA LYS A 126 -23.44 2.32 5.47
C LYS A 126 -22.23 1.51 5.88
N ARG A 127 -22.34 0.77 6.98
CA ARG A 127 -21.25 -0.08 7.53
C ARG A 127 -20.79 -1.22 6.60
N THR A 128 -21.57 -1.55 5.58
CA THR A 128 -21.36 -2.73 4.74
C THR A 128 -20.75 -2.42 3.35
N LEU A 129 -20.67 -1.15 2.97
CA LEU A 129 -20.13 -0.75 1.67
C LEU A 129 -18.82 0.00 1.87
N PHE A 130 -17.72 -0.69 1.63
CA PHE A 130 -16.43 -0.07 1.44
C PHE A 130 -16.41 0.58 0.07
N ASN A 131 -16.18 1.89 0.01
CA ASN A 131 -16.12 2.63 -1.25
C ASN A 131 -14.75 2.48 -1.93
N ILE A 132 -13.77 2.08 -1.16
CA ILE A 132 -12.39 1.89 -1.63
C ILE A 132 -11.96 0.43 -1.49
#